data_77df73050322f4db21548583d0e3b493
#
_entry.id   77df73050322f4db21548583d0e3b493
#
_cell.length_a   1.000
_cell.length_b   1.000
_cell.length_c   1.000
_cell.angle_alpha   90.00
_cell.angle_beta   90.00
_cell.angle_gamma   90.00
#
_symmetry.space_group_name_H-M   'P 1'
#
loop_
_entity.id
_entity.type
_entity.pdbx_description
1 polymer ?
#
loop_
_entity_poly.entity_id
_entity_poly.type
_entity_poly.pdbx_seq_one_letter_code
_entity_poly.pdbx_strand_id
1 'polypeptide(L)'
;MKPSDMGVLFDECADRGVPTVVHLDRPFAIAPDAGTTHDVPALARLVRTAAGWLAAAGAWRGDRVAIVKDNHWDYDLLACAAVRIGAVPAKLSGQLAPESLAVLLGRLSPAVLVTTAEVLAGAESAGVDLTAVCRMTMTVDREHPRAAHVGEFRDAAPPPPVRPRADEPLVIMHTSGTTGLPKLVVHSTRTIIGALARLEAGRVPVVGVRRGDTVANASSYAHGRTFCWTASVLCLAPRKIVVLTDADPDRADPVLRAHPPTVIEALPAAYVRLRPLTTRLDNAFRDVRLFASTYDAVHPPIVRGYLAASARRRPLWMQGWGQSETGPITFRFLGRKSAAWRNAGRPIPLRTRLRVVDPATLNPVPRGGPGVVQVRTPARCLGYVGEDERFAGKCADGWWNTGDIGVLTPTGSVRLLDREVDTVPGMSCLAVEDAVEDRLGTVVECVVLGRADAPPLPVVVTADGTLDPAAWSAAVADLPPLAEPVALAREDVPRTGTGKVRRTALLAALTGNAAPAGSGRWT
;
A
#
# COMPACT_ATOMS: atom_id res chain seq x y z
N MET A 1 24.09 4.90 4.91
CA MET A 1 23.77 3.93 5.98
C MET A 1 22.89 2.84 5.38
N LYS A 2 22.90 1.63 5.95
CA LYS A 2 21.92 0.58 5.60
C LYS A 2 21.00 0.38 6.79
N PRO A 3 19.69 0.32 6.63
CA PRO A 3 18.78 0.10 7.74
C PRO A 3 19.03 -1.27 8.38
N SER A 4 18.98 -1.32 9.72
CA SER A 4 19.25 -2.53 10.48
C SER A 4 18.20 -2.80 11.54
N ASP A 5 17.76 -1.78 12.26
CA ASP A 5 16.88 -1.89 13.42
C ASP A 5 15.92 -0.70 13.43
N MET A 6 14.61 -0.99 13.39
CA MET A 6 13.59 0.04 13.35
C MET A 6 13.40 0.73 14.71
N GLY A 7 13.66 0.04 15.80
CA GLY A 7 13.51 0.59 17.16
C GLY A 7 14.51 1.71 17.50
N VAL A 8 15.63 1.77 16.78
CA VAL A 8 16.68 2.79 16.97
C VAL A 8 17.02 3.55 15.68
N LEU A 9 16.26 3.34 14.61
CA LEU A 9 16.51 3.94 13.31
C LEU A 9 16.63 5.48 13.38
N PHE A 10 15.69 6.13 14.05
CA PHE A 10 15.66 7.58 14.16
C PHE A 10 16.80 8.10 15.03
N ASP A 11 17.16 7.39 16.11
CA ASP A 11 18.32 7.73 16.95
C ASP A 11 19.61 7.64 16.12
N GLU A 12 19.83 6.52 15.43
CA GLU A 12 21.02 6.33 14.60
C GLU A 12 21.12 7.38 13.46
N CYS A 13 19.99 7.84 12.92
CA CYS A 13 19.96 8.92 11.94
C CYS A 13 20.27 10.28 12.57
N ALA A 14 19.73 10.56 13.75
CA ALA A 14 19.99 11.79 14.49
C ALA A 14 21.47 11.89 14.91
N ASP A 15 22.03 10.82 15.48
CA ASP A 15 23.43 10.76 15.92
C ASP A 15 24.42 10.96 14.77
N ARG A 16 24.03 10.59 13.56
CA ARG A 16 24.83 10.80 12.34
C ARG A 16 24.61 12.16 11.70
N GLY A 17 23.81 13.03 12.28
CA GLY A 17 23.51 14.34 11.76
C GLY A 17 22.84 14.31 10.38
N VAL A 18 21.88 13.39 10.17
CA VAL A 18 21.11 13.35 8.90
C VAL A 18 20.36 14.67 8.72
N PRO A 19 20.63 15.45 7.65
CA PRO A 19 20.15 16.82 7.51
C PRO A 19 18.73 16.92 6.94
N THR A 20 18.01 15.81 6.88
CA THR A 20 16.67 15.75 6.29
C THR A 20 15.67 16.56 7.11
N VAL A 21 14.95 17.45 6.45
CA VAL A 21 13.79 18.15 7.02
C VAL A 21 12.52 17.52 6.48
N VAL A 22 11.58 17.24 7.37
CA VAL A 22 10.27 16.65 7.04
C VAL A 22 9.20 17.72 7.10
N HIS A 23 8.39 17.78 6.04
CA HIS A 23 7.23 18.66 5.94
C HIS A 23 5.98 17.79 5.84
N LEU A 24 5.00 18.06 6.67
CA LEU A 24 3.73 17.37 6.76
C LEU A 24 2.62 18.26 6.21
N ASP A 25 1.59 17.69 5.61
CA ASP A 25 0.38 18.42 5.22
C ASP A 25 -0.52 18.77 6.42
N ARG A 26 -0.36 18.09 7.55
CA ARG A 26 -0.99 18.40 8.85
C ARG A 26 -0.12 17.87 9.99
N PRO A 27 -0.28 18.40 11.23
CA PRO A 27 0.46 17.91 12.39
C PRO A 27 0.21 16.42 12.70
N PHE A 28 1.16 15.76 13.34
CA PHE A 28 0.97 14.43 13.89
C PHE A 28 -0.12 14.41 14.97
N ALA A 29 -0.97 13.39 14.97
CA ALA A 29 -1.94 13.19 16.06
C ALA A 29 -1.24 12.98 17.43
N ILE A 30 -0.09 12.31 17.42
CA ILE A 30 0.73 12.07 18.63
C ILE A 30 1.48 13.32 19.13
N ALA A 31 1.49 14.40 18.38
CA ALA A 31 2.17 15.66 18.74
C ALA A 31 1.54 16.86 18.01
N PRO A 32 0.26 17.19 18.28
CA PRO A 32 -0.48 18.21 17.53
C PRO A 32 0.16 19.60 17.63
N ASP A 33 0.77 19.92 18.76
CA ASP A 33 1.40 21.22 19.02
C ASP A 33 2.82 21.35 18.43
N ALA A 34 3.40 20.27 17.91
CA ALA A 34 4.76 20.28 17.35
C ALA A 34 4.82 20.83 15.91
N GLY A 35 3.68 21.22 15.32
CA GLY A 35 3.58 21.78 13.98
C GLY A 35 3.80 20.75 12.87
N THR A 36 4.10 21.27 11.65
CA THR A 36 4.19 20.45 10.43
C THR A 36 5.62 20.32 9.89
N THR A 37 6.63 20.84 10.58
CA THR A 37 8.02 20.78 10.14
C THR A 37 8.89 20.18 11.23
N HIS A 38 9.61 19.09 10.88
CA HIS A 38 10.43 18.35 11.84
C HIS A 38 11.81 18.06 11.26
N ASP A 39 12.83 18.13 12.12
CA ASP A 39 14.14 17.54 11.86
C ASP A 39 14.21 16.10 12.39
N VAL A 40 15.25 15.36 12.01
CA VAL A 40 15.43 13.96 12.44
C VAL A 40 15.60 13.84 13.96
N PRO A 41 16.33 14.72 14.68
CA PRO A 41 16.39 14.71 16.13
C PRO A 41 15.02 14.88 16.81
N ALA A 42 14.14 15.75 16.30
CA ALA A 42 12.78 15.90 16.82
C ALA A 42 11.96 14.61 16.65
N LEU A 43 12.04 13.98 15.49
CA LEU A 43 11.38 12.68 15.24
C LEU A 43 11.93 11.56 16.14
N ALA A 44 13.25 11.54 16.39
CA ALA A 44 13.85 10.58 17.33
C ALA A 44 13.33 10.79 18.76
N ARG A 45 13.15 12.04 19.20
CA ARG A 45 12.50 12.33 20.50
C ARG A 45 11.06 11.82 20.54
N LEU A 46 10.25 12.08 19.50
CA LEU A 46 8.87 11.57 19.43
C LEU A 46 8.79 10.05 19.52
N VAL A 47 9.67 9.33 18.82
CA VAL A 47 9.72 7.85 18.88
C VAL A 47 10.08 7.37 20.30
N ARG A 48 11.06 8.01 20.97
CA ARG A 48 11.41 7.67 22.36
C ARG A 48 10.26 7.94 23.32
N THR A 49 9.62 9.10 23.21
CA THR A 49 8.46 9.47 24.03
C THR A 49 7.32 8.48 23.86
N ALA A 50 6.96 8.14 22.61
CA ALA A 50 5.93 7.16 22.33
C ALA A 50 6.29 5.75 22.86
N ALA A 51 7.57 5.38 22.88
CA ALA A 51 8.03 4.13 23.49
C ALA A 51 7.80 4.12 25.02
N GLY A 52 7.98 5.27 25.69
CA GLY A 52 7.63 5.46 27.08
C GLY A 52 6.13 5.26 27.33
N TRP A 53 5.28 5.87 26.50
CA TRP A 53 3.83 5.70 26.61
C TRP A 53 3.40 4.24 26.47
N LEU A 54 3.90 3.54 25.46
CA LEU A 54 3.56 2.13 25.21
C LEU A 54 4.02 1.22 26.37
N ALA A 55 5.19 1.47 26.92
CA ALA A 55 5.70 0.71 28.07
C ALA A 55 4.86 0.99 29.34
N ALA A 56 4.50 2.24 29.61
CA ALA A 56 3.63 2.63 30.72
C ALA A 56 2.20 2.09 30.55
N ALA A 57 1.69 1.99 29.32
CA ALA A 57 0.44 1.32 28.99
C ALA A 57 0.50 -0.22 29.10
N GLY A 58 1.64 -0.79 29.50
CA GLY A 58 1.80 -2.22 29.76
C GLY A 58 2.17 -3.07 28.55
N ALA A 59 2.74 -2.49 27.49
CA ALA A 59 3.29 -3.25 26.37
C ALA A 59 4.76 -3.61 26.64
N TRP A 60 5.09 -4.88 26.46
CA TRP A 60 6.45 -5.42 26.69
C TRP A 60 6.92 -6.24 25.51
N ARG A 61 8.15 -6.75 25.63
CA ARG A 61 8.76 -7.63 24.60
C ARG A 61 7.84 -8.81 24.25
N GLY A 62 7.59 -8.98 22.95
CA GLY A 62 6.76 -10.05 22.40
C GLY A 62 5.25 -9.71 22.35
N ASP A 63 4.80 -8.70 23.08
CA ASP A 63 3.42 -8.21 23.00
C ASP A 63 3.11 -7.62 21.63
N ARG A 64 1.85 -7.66 21.24
CA ARG A 64 1.37 -6.98 20.03
C ARG A 64 0.78 -5.63 20.41
N VAL A 65 1.16 -4.59 19.64
CA VAL A 65 0.62 -3.24 19.75
C VAL A 65 -0.17 -2.95 18.47
N ALA A 66 -1.48 -2.91 18.55
CA ALA A 66 -2.32 -2.54 17.41
C ALA A 66 -2.34 -1.02 17.26
N ILE A 67 -2.15 -0.52 16.04
CA ILE A 67 -2.24 0.89 15.68
C ILE A 67 -3.37 1.02 14.66
N VAL A 68 -4.46 1.70 15.05
CA VAL A 68 -5.69 1.86 14.25
C VAL A 68 -6.10 3.32 14.28
N LYS A 69 -5.84 4.06 13.23
CA LYS A 69 -6.13 5.49 13.17
C LYS A 69 -6.30 5.98 11.72
N ASP A 70 -6.52 7.25 11.55
CA ASP A 70 -6.46 7.94 10.25
C ASP A 70 -5.07 7.88 9.62
N ASN A 71 -5.01 8.03 8.29
CA ASN A 71 -3.76 7.88 7.54
C ASN A 71 -2.78 9.01 7.86
N HIS A 72 -1.64 8.69 8.47
CA HIS A 72 -0.54 9.62 8.71
C HIS A 72 0.78 8.87 8.96
N TRP A 73 1.93 9.53 8.77
CA TRP A 73 3.25 8.92 8.95
C TRP A 73 3.58 8.55 10.40
N ASP A 74 2.88 9.09 11.39
CA ASP A 74 3.02 8.68 12.79
C ASP A 74 2.64 7.22 13.06
N TYR A 75 1.97 6.52 12.11
CA TYR A 75 1.91 5.07 12.12
C TYR A 75 3.30 4.43 12.21
N ASP A 76 4.26 4.94 11.43
CA ASP A 76 5.61 4.40 11.40
C ASP A 76 6.43 4.85 12.62
N LEU A 77 6.19 6.05 13.17
CA LEU A 77 6.79 6.50 14.43
C LEU A 77 6.33 5.62 15.61
N LEU A 78 5.03 5.37 15.73
CA LEU A 78 4.44 4.48 16.73
C LEU A 78 4.93 3.04 16.55
N ALA A 79 5.02 2.55 15.31
CA ALA A 79 5.56 1.22 15.03
C ALA A 79 7.04 1.11 15.44
N CYS A 80 7.87 2.12 15.16
CA CYS A 80 9.25 2.19 15.63
C CYS A 80 9.33 2.23 17.17
N ALA A 81 8.43 2.95 17.82
CA ALA A 81 8.33 3.00 19.28
C ALA A 81 7.99 1.62 19.87
N ALA A 82 7.04 0.89 19.28
CA ALA A 82 6.72 -0.47 19.69
C ALA A 82 7.92 -1.43 19.50
N VAL A 83 8.59 -1.36 18.34
CA VAL A 83 9.81 -2.16 18.10
C VAL A 83 10.91 -1.82 19.12
N ARG A 84 11.05 -0.54 19.50
CA ARG A 84 12.04 -0.10 20.48
C ARG A 84 11.91 -0.79 21.83
N ILE A 85 10.69 -1.06 22.27
CA ILE A 85 10.43 -1.81 23.53
C ILE A 85 10.37 -3.32 23.33
N GLY A 86 10.64 -3.82 22.10
CA GLY A 86 10.60 -5.24 21.75
C GLY A 86 9.19 -5.76 21.48
N ALA A 87 8.18 -4.91 21.43
CA ALA A 87 6.82 -5.27 21.03
C ALA A 87 6.68 -5.34 19.49
N VAL A 88 5.64 -6.01 19.02
CA VAL A 88 5.34 -6.20 17.60
C VAL A 88 4.19 -5.29 17.19
N PRO A 89 4.45 -4.19 16.47
CA PRO A 89 3.38 -3.32 15.97
C PRO A 89 2.53 -4.03 14.93
N ALA A 90 1.21 -3.87 15.03
CA ALA A 90 0.22 -4.29 14.05
C ALA A 90 -0.47 -3.05 13.46
N LYS A 91 -0.17 -2.75 12.21
CA LYS A 91 -0.68 -1.57 11.51
C LYS A 91 -1.98 -1.91 10.80
N LEU A 92 -3.09 -1.34 11.24
CA LEU A 92 -4.42 -1.53 10.67
C LEU A 92 -5.00 -0.18 10.24
N SER A 93 -5.61 -0.11 9.06
CA SER A 93 -6.26 1.12 8.60
C SER A 93 -7.53 1.41 9.43
N GLY A 94 -7.65 2.63 9.93
CA GLY A 94 -8.89 3.12 10.57
C GLY A 94 -10.10 3.21 9.61
N GLN A 95 -9.87 3.07 8.31
CA GLN A 95 -10.93 3.04 7.28
C GLN A 95 -11.54 1.65 7.07
N LEU A 96 -11.07 0.61 7.77
CA LEU A 96 -11.71 -0.70 7.75
C LEU A 96 -13.06 -0.63 8.45
N ALA A 97 -14.02 -1.42 7.95
CA ALA A 97 -15.31 -1.54 8.63
C ALA A 97 -15.13 -1.98 10.09
N PRO A 98 -15.89 -1.42 11.03
CA PRO A 98 -15.78 -1.73 12.48
C PRO A 98 -15.80 -3.23 12.79
N GLU A 99 -16.68 -4.00 12.12
CA GLU A 99 -16.79 -5.45 12.28
C GLU A 99 -15.49 -6.17 11.84
N SER A 100 -14.88 -5.69 10.74
CA SER A 100 -13.59 -6.21 10.28
C SER A 100 -12.48 -5.89 11.27
N LEU A 101 -12.46 -4.68 11.82
CA LEU A 101 -11.50 -4.29 12.86
C LEU A 101 -11.65 -5.16 14.11
N ALA A 102 -12.88 -5.40 14.58
CA ALA A 102 -13.12 -6.26 15.73
C ALA A 102 -12.59 -7.68 15.53
N VAL A 103 -12.85 -8.29 14.37
CA VAL A 103 -12.31 -9.61 14.03
C VAL A 103 -10.80 -9.63 13.97
N LEU A 104 -10.18 -8.61 13.35
CA LEU A 104 -8.72 -8.54 13.24
C LEU A 104 -8.06 -8.30 14.61
N LEU A 105 -8.62 -7.41 15.44
CA LEU A 105 -8.16 -7.17 16.80
C LEU A 105 -8.34 -8.41 17.69
N GLY A 106 -9.45 -9.14 17.54
CA GLY A 106 -9.66 -10.42 18.22
C GLY A 106 -8.58 -11.46 17.88
N ARG A 107 -8.18 -11.58 16.60
CA ARG A 107 -7.06 -12.44 16.17
C ARG A 107 -5.71 -11.96 16.69
N LEU A 108 -5.52 -10.64 16.76
CA LEU A 108 -4.28 -10.04 17.26
C LEU A 108 -4.14 -10.20 18.77
N SER A 109 -5.23 -10.10 19.52
CA SER A 109 -5.25 -10.01 20.99
C SER A 109 -4.16 -9.05 21.50
N PRO A 110 -4.21 -7.75 21.13
CA PRO A 110 -3.12 -6.84 21.41
C PRO A 110 -3.05 -6.48 22.89
N ALA A 111 -1.84 -6.26 23.40
CA ALA A 111 -1.64 -5.69 24.73
C ALA A 111 -2.13 -4.25 24.78
N VAL A 112 -1.81 -3.48 23.75
CA VAL A 112 -2.21 -2.07 23.63
C VAL A 112 -2.82 -1.85 22.26
N LEU A 113 -3.98 -1.19 22.24
CA LEU A 113 -4.58 -0.59 21.07
C LEU A 113 -4.31 0.92 21.11
N VAL A 114 -3.54 1.43 20.15
CA VAL A 114 -3.35 2.86 19.92
C VAL A 114 -4.32 3.28 18.82
N THR A 115 -5.21 4.22 19.14
CA THR A 115 -6.29 4.61 18.22
C THR A 115 -6.65 6.09 18.37
N THR A 116 -7.72 6.53 17.70
CA THR A 116 -8.32 7.86 17.86
C THR A 116 -9.72 7.76 18.44
N ALA A 117 -10.16 8.81 19.11
CA ALA A 117 -11.55 8.89 19.61
C ALA A 117 -12.57 8.77 18.48
N GLU A 118 -12.23 9.27 17.28
CA GLU A 118 -13.11 9.15 16.10
C GLU A 118 -13.31 7.69 15.66
N VAL A 119 -12.25 6.88 15.66
CA VAL A 119 -12.32 5.45 15.31
C VAL A 119 -13.19 4.70 16.33
N LEU A 120 -13.03 4.98 17.63
CA LEU A 120 -13.84 4.38 18.68
C LEU A 120 -15.30 4.78 18.55
N ALA A 121 -15.60 6.06 18.41
CA ALA A 121 -16.96 6.56 18.24
C ALA A 121 -17.64 6.00 16.99
N GLY A 122 -16.93 5.87 15.88
CA GLY A 122 -17.43 5.24 14.66
C GLY A 122 -17.77 3.77 14.87
N ALA A 123 -16.95 3.03 15.61
CA ALA A 123 -17.21 1.63 15.93
C ALA A 123 -18.41 1.49 16.89
N GLU A 124 -18.50 2.31 17.92
CA GLU A 124 -19.65 2.34 18.85
C GLU A 124 -20.95 2.64 18.13
N SER A 125 -20.95 3.59 17.19
CA SER A 125 -22.12 3.90 16.36
C SER A 125 -22.58 2.73 15.49
N ALA A 126 -21.66 1.82 15.15
CA ALA A 126 -21.95 0.57 14.46
C ALA A 126 -22.27 -0.59 15.42
N GLY A 127 -22.37 -0.34 16.73
CA GLY A 127 -22.60 -1.37 17.74
C GLY A 127 -21.39 -2.28 18.02
N VAL A 128 -20.18 -1.86 17.65
CA VAL A 128 -18.94 -2.63 17.78
C VAL A 128 -18.06 -2.07 18.89
N ASP A 129 -17.64 -2.93 19.82
CA ASP A 129 -16.68 -2.59 20.87
C ASP A 129 -15.25 -3.04 20.48
N LEU A 130 -14.42 -2.11 20.06
CA LEU A 130 -13.02 -2.39 19.73
C LEU A 130 -12.12 -2.53 20.97
N THR A 131 -12.57 -2.07 22.15
CA THR A 131 -11.78 -2.09 23.39
C THR A 131 -11.82 -3.44 24.09
N ALA A 132 -12.86 -4.23 23.87
CA ALA A 132 -13.12 -5.48 24.59
C ALA A 132 -12.04 -6.57 24.43
N VAL A 133 -11.25 -6.52 23.35
CA VAL A 133 -10.24 -7.53 23.03
C VAL A 133 -8.80 -7.08 23.32
N CYS A 134 -8.63 -5.89 23.91
CA CYS A 134 -7.34 -5.28 24.22
C CYS A 134 -7.15 -5.19 25.74
N ARG A 135 -5.91 -5.36 26.24
CA ARG A 135 -5.62 -5.14 27.66
C ARG A 135 -5.70 -3.66 28.04
N MET A 136 -5.26 -2.79 27.14
CA MET A 136 -5.29 -1.33 27.28
C MET A 136 -5.65 -0.70 25.93
N THR A 137 -6.53 0.30 25.94
CA THR A 137 -6.79 1.16 24.78
C THR A 137 -6.32 2.57 25.07
N MET A 138 -5.61 3.17 24.13
CA MET A 138 -5.04 4.52 24.23
C MET A 138 -5.48 5.36 23.03
N THR A 139 -6.05 6.54 23.28
CA THR A 139 -6.31 7.55 22.24
C THR A 139 -5.17 8.54 22.14
N VAL A 140 -4.85 8.98 20.90
CA VAL A 140 -3.75 9.91 20.63
C VAL A 140 -4.21 11.32 20.24
N ASP A 141 -5.50 11.52 20.00
CA ASP A 141 -6.10 12.78 19.55
C ASP A 141 -6.91 13.48 20.64
N ARG A 142 -7.91 12.83 21.18
CA ARG A 142 -8.86 13.37 22.16
C ARG A 142 -9.16 12.32 23.24
N GLU A 143 -9.63 12.77 24.39
CA GLU A 143 -10.14 11.89 25.44
C GLU A 143 -11.36 11.09 24.94
N HIS A 144 -11.48 9.87 25.43
CA HIS A 144 -12.60 8.97 25.17
C HIS A 144 -12.95 8.19 26.44
N PRO A 145 -14.24 8.03 26.82
CA PRO A 145 -14.63 7.42 28.12
C PRO A 145 -14.13 5.98 28.34
N ARG A 146 -13.83 5.27 27.25
CA ARG A 146 -13.41 3.85 27.29
C ARG A 146 -11.93 3.64 26.97
N ALA A 147 -11.13 4.69 26.96
CA ALA A 147 -9.70 4.64 26.62
C ALA A 147 -8.92 5.65 27.44
N ALA A 148 -7.72 5.32 27.85
CA ALA A 148 -6.79 6.27 28.41
C ALA A 148 -6.32 7.25 27.32
N HIS A 149 -6.21 8.53 27.64
CA HIS A 149 -5.60 9.49 26.71
C HIS A 149 -4.08 9.46 26.81
N VAL A 150 -3.37 9.59 25.69
CA VAL A 150 -1.90 9.60 25.65
C VAL A 150 -1.27 10.62 26.62
N GLY A 151 -1.98 11.71 26.93
CA GLY A 151 -1.58 12.71 27.92
C GLY A 151 -1.36 12.18 29.34
N GLU A 152 -2.04 11.06 29.72
CA GLU A 152 -1.86 10.41 31.02
C GLU A 152 -0.48 9.75 31.17
N PHE A 153 0.19 9.45 30.05
CA PHE A 153 1.50 8.82 30.01
C PHE A 153 2.63 9.81 29.68
N ARG A 154 2.34 11.12 29.69
CA ARG A 154 3.26 12.18 29.22
C ARG A 154 4.65 12.11 29.85
N ASP A 155 4.72 11.81 31.14
CA ASP A 155 5.96 11.80 31.92
C ASP A 155 6.63 10.42 31.97
N ALA A 156 6.13 9.45 31.22
CA ALA A 156 6.66 8.11 31.18
C ALA A 156 8.05 8.09 30.49
N ALA A 157 9.06 7.68 31.26
CA ALA A 157 10.41 7.54 30.74
C ALA A 157 10.52 6.38 29.73
N PRO A 158 11.15 6.57 28.57
CA PRO A 158 11.36 5.48 27.62
C PRO A 158 12.32 4.43 28.21
N PRO A 159 11.99 3.14 28.12
CA PRO A 159 12.91 2.09 28.53
C PRO A 159 14.11 1.99 27.57
N PRO A 160 15.20 1.32 27.97
CA PRO A 160 16.31 1.01 27.08
C PRO A 160 15.81 0.24 25.85
N PRO A 161 16.42 0.47 24.66
CA PRO A 161 15.98 -0.18 23.44
C PRO A 161 16.27 -1.69 23.47
N VAL A 162 15.26 -2.47 23.08
CA VAL A 162 15.35 -3.93 22.90
C VAL A 162 15.59 -4.21 21.40
N ARG A 163 16.66 -4.94 21.10
CA ARG A 163 16.95 -5.31 19.70
C ARG A 163 16.23 -6.58 19.31
N PRO A 164 15.41 -6.57 18.23
CA PRO A 164 14.76 -7.77 17.73
C PRO A 164 15.78 -8.72 17.07
N ARG A 165 15.54 -10.02 17.17
CA ARG A 165 16.30 -11.00 16.37
C ARG A 165 15.84 -10.95 14.90
N ALA A 166 16.73 -11.36 13.99
CA ALA A 166 16.47 -11.25 12.55
C ALA A 166 15.23 -11.99 12.07
N ASP A 167 14.87 -13.10 12.72
CA ASP A 167 13.79 -14.01 12.33
C ASP A 167 12.55 -13.92 13.23
N GLU A 168 12.60 -13.13 14.30
CA GLU A 168 11.43 -12.87 15.14
C GLU A 168 10.44 -11.95 14.41
N PRO A 169 9.12 -12.02 14.72
CA PRO A 169 8.14 -11.06 14.24
C PRO A 169 8.58 -9.63 14.55
N LEU A 170 8.59 -8.77 13.53
CA LEU A 170 8.96 -7.37 13.64
C LEU A 170 7.76 -6.44 13.46
N VAL A 171 6.90 -6.76 12.52
CA VAL A 171 5.71 -5.95 12.19
C VAL A 171 4.63 -6.84 11.60
N ILE A 172 3.39 -6.52 11.93
CA ILE A 172 2.19 -7.11 11.35
C ILE A 172 1.47 -6.03 10.55
N MET A 173 0.94 -6.39 9.39
CA MET A 173 0.17 -5.50 8.54
C MET A 173 -1.01 -6.23 7.92
N HIS A 174 -2.10 -5.51 7.65
CA HIS A 174 -3.21 -6.12 6.95
C HIS A 174 -3.05 -6.05 5.42
N THR A 175 -3.63 -7.03 4.72
CA THR A 175 -3.78 -6.95 3.26
C THR A 175 -4.94 -6.02 2.88
N SER A 176 -5.07 -5.66 1.59
CA SER A 176 -6.14 -4.76 1.13
C SER A 176 -7.57 -5.32 1.26
N GLY A 177 -7.72 -6.66 1.42
CA GLY A 177 -9.04 -7.28 1.64
C GLY A 177 -10.02 -7.11 0.48
N THR A 178 -9.57 -7.13 -0.77
CA THR A 178 -10.45 -7.01 -1.96
C THR A 178 -11.46 -8.15 -2.08
N THR A 179 -11.15 -9.32 -1.55
CA THR A 179 -11.96 -10.56 -1.65
C THR A 179 -12.56 -11.02 -0.33
N GLY A 180 -12.58 -10.18 0.71
CA GLY A 180 -13.13 -10.53 2.02
C GLY A 180 -12.35 -9.91 3.17
N LEU A 181 -12.38 -10.58 4.35
CA LEU A 181 -11.66 -10.10 5.53
C LEU A 181 -10.15 -10.04 5.26
N PRO A 182 -9.47 -8.91 5.56
CA PRO A 182 -8.03 -8.77 5.39
C PRO A 182 -7.26 -9.81 6.20
N LYS A 183 -6.12 -10.28 5.65
CA LYS A 183 -5.18 -11.15 6.36
C LYS A 183 -4.20 -10.30 7.15
N LEU A 184 -3.71 -10.85 8.26
CA LEU A 184 -2.67 -10.24 9.10
C LEU A 184 -1.31 -10.85 8.78
N VAL A 185 -0.56 -10.19 7.94
CA VAL A 185 0.75 -10.66 7.42
C VAL A 185 1.85 -10.30 8.41
N VAL A 186 2.66 -11.29 8.80
CA VAL A 186 3.76 -11.12 9.75
C VAL A 186 5.09 -11.07 9.03
N HIS A 187 5.86 -10.01 9.23
CA HIS A 187 7.23 -9.88 8.73
C HIS A 187 8.26 -9.84 9.84
N SER A 188 9.47 -10.28 9.54
CA SER A 188 10.65 -10.18 10.40
C SER A 188 11.61 -9.09 9.92
N THR A 189 12.62 -8.79 10.74
CA THR A 189 13.73 -7.93 10.32
C THR A 189 14.41 -8.44 9.05
N ARG A 190 14.57 -9.77 8.92
CA ARG A 190 15.16 -10.39 7.73
C ARG A 190 14.33 -10.13 6.48
N THR A 191 13.00 -10.31 6.55
CA THR A 191 12.14 -10.26 5.37
C THR A 191 11.86 -8.84 4.90
N ILE A 192 11.59 -7.88 5.80
CA ILE A 192 11.22 -6.52 5.40
C ILE A 192 12.41 -5.55 5.38
N ILE A 193 13.29 -5.60 6.38
CA ILE A 193 14.45 -4.70 6.43
C ILE A 193 15.61 -5.30 5.61
N GLY A 194 15.99 -6.54 5.88
CA GLY A 194 17.11 -7.21 5.23
C GLY A 194 16.91 -7.41 3.73
N ALA A 195 15.74 -7.89 3.34
CA ALA A 195 15.47 -8.22 1.94
C ALA A 195 14.96 -7.03 1.12
N LEU A 196 14.24 -6.07 1.71
CA LEU A 196 13.62 -4.96 0.97
C LEU A 196 14.28 -3.62 1.28
N ALA A 197 14.20 -3.11 2.51
CA ALA A 197 14.65 -1.76 2.84
C ALA A 197 16.15 -1.55 2.55
N ARG A 198 16.99 -2.56 2.77
CA ARG A 198 18.42 -2.50 2.42
C ARG A 198 18.67 -2.44 0.92
N LEU A 199 17.81 -3.06 0.11
CA LEU A 199 17.89 -2.96 -1.34
C LEU A 199 17.55 -1.54 -1.80
N GLU A 200 16.47 -0.97 -1.27
CA GLU A 200 16.01 0.39 -1.60
C GLU A 200 16.98 1.46 -1.09
N ALA A 201 17.59 1.26 0.09
CA ALA A 201 18.65 2.12 0.61
C ALA A 201 19.95 2.06 -0.22
N GLY A 202 20.03 1.17 -1.21
CA GLY A 202 21.09 1.16 -2.21
C GLY A 202 20.97 2.39 -3.12
N ARG A 203 22.08 3.11 -3.31
CA ARG A 203 22.12 4.27 -4.21
C ARG A 203 22.22 3.83 -5.65
N VAL A 204 21.10 3.30 -6.19
CA VAL A 204 21.04 2.87 -7.58
C VAL A 204 21.13 4.10 -8.49
N PRO A 205 22.08 4.14 -9.44
CA PRO A 205 22.18 5.24 -10.40
C PRO A 205 20.84 5.49 -11.10
N VAL A 206 20.52 6.76 -11.39
CA VAL A 206 19.31 7.24 -12.06
C VAL A 206 18.05 7.15 -11.20
N VAL A 207 17.72 6.00 -10.64
CA VAL A 207 16.43 5.75 -9.93
C VAL A 207 16.53 5.87 -8.41
N GLY A 208 17.69 5.74 -7.81
CA GLY A 208 17.86 5.89 -6.36
C GLY A 208 17.62 7.33 -5.89
N VAL A 209 17.15 7.47 -4.66
CA VAL A 209 17.01 8.76 -3.97
C VAL A 209 18.39 9.36 -3.69
N ARG A 210 18.54 10.66 -3.93
CA ARG A 210 19.79 11.43 -3.77
C ARG A 210 19.69 12.38 -2.59
N ARG A 211 20.82 12.80 -2.06
CA ARG A 211 20.86 13.78 -0.94
C ARG A 211 20.19 15.12 -1.25
N GLY A 212 20.25 15.57 -2.51
CA GLY A 212 19.61 16.81 -2.95
C GLY A 212 18.10 16.70 -3.27
N ASP A 213 17.54 15.50 -3.20
CA ASP A 213 16.13 15.30 -3.56
C ASP A 213 15.17 15.86 -2.50
N THR A 214 14.01 16.26 -2.98
CA THR A 214 12.77 16.40 -2.21
C THR A 214 11.91 15.19 -2.55
N VAL A 215 11.65 14.33 -1.55
CA VAL A 215 10.91 13.09 -1.71
C VAL A 215 9.51 13.26 -1.13
N ALA A 216 8.48 13.25 -1.97
CA ALA A 216 7.09 13.27 -1.54
C ALA A 216 6.54 11.85 -1.43
N ASN A 217 5.67 11.61 -0.46
CA ASN A 217 4.96 10.35 -0.27
C ASN A 217 3.47 10.61 0.00
N ALA A 218 2.61 10.00 -0.83
CA ALA A 218 1.16 10.03 -0.71
C ALA A 218 0.62 8.57 -0.69
N SER A 219 1.11 7.80 0.28
CA SER A 219 0.79 6.38 0.46
C SER A 219 -0.12 6.14 1.67
N SER A 220 -0.55 4.90 1.85
CA SER A 220 -1.24 4.48 3.07
C SER A 220 -0.23 3.98 4.10
N TYR A 221 -0.10 4.71 5.20
CA TYR A 221 0.84 4.40 6.27
C TYR A 221 0.42 3.22 7.16
N ALA A 222 -0.80 2.73 7.02
CA ALA A 222 -1.23 1.47 7.64
C ALA A 222 -0.62 0.22 7.00
N HIS A 223 0.03 0.34 5.83
CA HIS A 223 0.62 -0.78 5.11
C HIS A 223 2.14 -0.88 5.29
N GLY A 224 2.69 -2.10 5.12
CA GLY A 224 4.10 -2.39 5.30
C GLY A 224 5.05 -1.73 4.30
N ARG A 225 4.55 -1.27 3.15
CA ARG A 225 5.35 -0.53 2.18
C ARG A 225 5.96 0.71 2.80
N THR A 226 5.19 1.47 3.57
CA THR A 226 5.68 2.69 4.20
C THR A 226 6.69 2.42 5.30
N PHE A 227 6.55 1.33 6.05
CA PHE A 227 7.53 0.93 7.05
C PHE A 227 8.91 0.63 6.42
N CYS A 228 8.91 -0.07 5.27
CA CYS A 228 10.10 -0.28 4.47
C CYS A 228 10.66 1.04 3.89
N TRP A 229 9.78 1.89 3.37
CA TRP A 229 10.13 3.21 2.82
C TRP A 229 10.75 4.11 3.89
N THR A 230 10.17 4.20 5.07
CA THR A 230 10.70 4.97 6.21
C THR A 230 12.14 4.54 6.53
N ALA A 231 12.39 3.22 6.60
CA ALA A 231 13.73 2.69 6.82
C ALA A 231 14.71 3.09 5.73
N SER A 232 14.31 3.02 4.47
CA SER A 232 15.18 3.29 3.33
C SER A 232 15.41 4.79 3.12
N VAL A 233 14.35 5.61 3.18
CA VAL A 233 14.44 7.05 2.87
C VAL A 233 15.27 7.80 3.91
N LEU A 234 15.13 7.49 5.21
CA LEU A 234 15.96 8.09 6.27
C LEU A 234 17.43 7.72 6.10
N CYS A 235 17.73 6.47 5.72
CA CYS A 235 19.12 6.05 5.45
C CYS A 235 19.72 6.70 4.20
N LEU A 236 18.90 7.04 3.21
CA LEU A 236 19.32 7.75 1.99
C LEU A 236 19.54 9.24 2.25
N ALA A 237 18.92 9.78 3.29
CA ALA A 237 19.08 11.16 3.75
C ALA A 237 18.85 12.20 2.64
N PRO A 238 17.64 12.25 2.02
CA PRO A 238 17.29 13.33 1.09
C PRO A 238 17.27 14.67 1.82
N ARG A 239 17.33 15.76 1.05
CA ARG A 239 17.24 17.11 1.64
C ARG A 239 15.92 17.34 2.34
N LYS A 240 14.81 16.90 1.71
CA LYS A 240 13.46 17.06 2.25
C LYS A 240 12.65 15.77 2.06
N ILE A 241 11.77 15.52 3.02
CA ILE A 241 10.66 14.58 2.90
C ILE A 241 9.36 15.38 2.99
N VAL A 242 8.41 15.12 2.10
CA VAL A 242 7.07 15.73 2.11
C VAL A 242 6.06 14.60 2.29
N VAL A 243 5.27 14.67 3.34
CA VAL A 243 4.24 13.68 3.66
C VAL A 243 2.89 14.25 3.32
N LEU A 244 2.14 13.53 2.50
CA LEU A 244 0.75 13.83 2.17
C LEU A 244 -0.12 12.72 2.76
N THR A 245 -0.99 13.08 3.66
CA THR A 245 -1.92 12.13 4.32
C THR A 245 -3.19 11.92 3.52
N ASP A 246 -3.53 12.91 2.68
CA ASP A 246 -4.63 12.89 1.73
C ASP A 246 -4.13 13.30 0.33
N ALA A 247 -4.73 12.72 -0.69
CA ALA A 247 -4.52 13.05 -2.10
C ALA A 247 -5.60 14.02 -2.64
N ASP A 248 -6.24 14.79 -1.77
CA ASP A 248 -7.13 15.87 -2.18
C ASP A 248 -6.31 16.97 -2.87
N PRO A 249 -6.63 17.36 -4.12
CA PRO A 249 -5.86 18.36 -4.85
C PRO A 249 -5.73 19.71 -4.13
N ASP A 250 -6.79 20.15 -3.46
CA ASP A 250 -6.82 21.48 -2.83
C ASP A 250 -5.96 21.50 -1.55
N ARG A 251 -5.80 20.37 -0.88
CA ARG A 251 -4.91 20.21 0.28
C ARG A 251 -3.48 19.92 -0.12
N ALA A 252 -3.28 19.09 -1.14
CA ALA A 252 -1.94 18.67 -1.56
C ALA A 252 -1.18 19.75 -2.34
N ASP A 253 -1.88 20.55 -3.19
CA ASP A 253 -1.24 21.53 -4.06
C ASP A 253 -0.43 22.60 -3.30
N PRO A 254 -0.94 23.24 -2.23
CA PRO A 254 -0.16 24.23 -1.46
C PRO A 254 1.13 23.63 -0.89
N VAL A 255 1.08 22.41 -0.37
CA VAL A 255 2.24 21.73 0.23
C VAL A 255 3.26 21.34 -0.85
N LEU A 256 2.79 20.78 -1.98
CA LEU A 256 3.66 20.41 -3.09
C LEU A 256 4.32 21.62 -3.76
N ARG A 257 3.63 22.79 -3.82
CA ARG A 257 4.20 24.03 -4.34
C ARG A 257 5.23 24.64 -3.40
N ALA A 258 4.99 24.60 -2.08
CA ALA A 258 5.94 25.07 -1.09
C ALA A 258 7.20 24.18 -1.04
N HIS A 259 7.05 22.90 -1.37
CA HIS A 259 8.12 21.91 -1.34
C HIS A 259 8.13 21.05 -2.62
N PRO A 260 8.48 21.62 -3.81
CA PRO A 260 8.39 20.90 -5.09
C PRO A 260 9.18 19.58 -5.06
N PRO A 261 8.52 18.44 -5.32
CA PRO A 261 9.17 17.14 -5.27
C PRO A 261 10.07 16.91 -6.49
N THR A 262 11.17 16.20 -6.28
CA THR A 262 11.99 15.63 -7.35
C THR A 262 11.76 14.13 -7.51
N VAL A 263 11.23 13.51 -6.46
CA VAL A 263 10.77 12.12 -6.42
C VAL A 263 9.43 12.10 -5.71
N ILE A 264 8.44 11.38 -6.24
CA ILE A 264 7.17 11.16 -5.58
C ILE A 264 6.79 9.69 -5.63
N GLU A 265 6.40 9.14 -4.50
CA GLU A 265 5.76 7.83 -4.39
C GLU A 265 4.33 8.00 -3.90
N ALA A 266 3.38 7.43 -4.63
CA ALA A 266 1.97 7.53 -4.28
C ALA A 266 1.21 6.25 -4.64
N LEU A 267 0.04 6.08 -4.01
CA LEU A 267 -0.93 5.07 -4.41
C LEU A 267 -1.46 5.36 -5.82
N PRO A 268 -1.83 4.32 -6.60
CA PRO A 268 -2.56 4.51 -7.85
C PRO A 268 -3.75 5.45 -7.73
N ALA A 269 -4.59 5.25 -6.71
CA ALA A 269 -5.74 6.09 -6.44
C ALA A 269 -5.36 7.56 -6.12
N ALA A 270 -4.22 7.78 -5.46
CA ALA A 270 -3.70 9.12 -5.19
C ALA A 270 -3.25 9.81 -6.48
N TYR A 271 -2.57 9.09 -7.38
CA TYR A 271 -2.23 9.63 -8.71
C TYR A 271 -3.47 9.99 -9.53
N VAL A 272 -4.53 9.20 -9.48
CA VAL A 272 -5.80 9.54 -10.16
C VAL A 272 -6.38 10.83 -9.59
N ARG A 273 -6.45 10.97 -8.26
CA ARG A 273 -7.01 12.18 -7.60
C ARG A 273 -6.16 13.42 -7.84
N LEU A 274 -4.85 13.33 -7.81
CA LEU A 274 -3.94 14.47 -8.04
C LEU A 274 -3.74 14.81 -9.53
N ARG A 275 -4.31 14.01 -10.46
CA ARG A 275 -4.18 14.24 -11.91
C ARG A 275 -4.52 15.66 -12.35
N PRO A 276 -5.59 16.33 -11.86
CA PRO A 276 -5.90 17.70 -12.25
C PRO A 276 -4.75 18.70 -12.06
N LEU A 277 -3.86 18.44 -11.09
CA LEU A 277 -2.69 19.29 -10.85
C LEU A 277 -1.65 19.20 -11.96
N THR A 278 -1.65 18.15 -12.79
CA THR A 278 -0.65 17.95 -13.86
C THR A 278 -0.82 18.91 -15.04
N THR A 279 -2.02 19.46 -15.23
CA THR A 279 -2.35 20.35 -16.36
C THR A 279 -2.24 21.84 -16.01
N ARG A 280 -1.96 22.17 -14.75
CA ARG A 280 -1.76 23.58 -14.33
C ARG A 280 -0.46 24.11 -14.91
N LEU A 281 -0.41 25.38 -15.32
CA LEU A 281 0.78 26.03 -15.89
C LEU A 281 1.98 26.00 -14.93
N ASP A 282 1.71 26.13 -13.65
CA ASP A 282 2.68 26.11 -12.53
C ASP A 282 2.61 24.80 -11.76
N ASN A 283 2.37 23.66 -12.44
CA ASN A 283 2.18 22.37 -11.80
C ASN A 283 3.36 21.98 -10.89
N ALA A 284 3.02 21.42 -9.74
CA ALA A 284 3.97 21.04 -8.70
C ALA A 284 4.90 19.87 -9.10
N PHE A 285 4.58 19.14 -10.18
CA PHE A 285 5.34 17.97 -10.67
C PHE A 285 6.42 18.33 -11.70
N ARG A 286 6.60 19.59 -12.01
CA ARG A 286 7.55 20.07 -13.02
C ARG A 286 8.96 19.56 -12.82
N ASP A 287 9.40 19.46 -11.56
CA ASP A 287 10.76 19.04 -11.21
C ASP A 287 10.91 17.55 -10.92
N VAL A 288 9.85 16.77 -10.99
CA VAL A 288 9.87 15.34 -10.71
C VAL A 288 10.64 14.59 -11.78
N ARG A 289 11.70 13.89 -11.35
CA ARG A 289 12.50 12.99 -12.18
C ARG A 289 12.06 11.54 -12.09
N LEU A 290 11.42 11.15 -10.97
CA LEU A 290 10.95 9.81 -10.69
C LEU A 290 9.57 9.85 -10.02
N PHE A 291 8.60 9.28 -10.68
CA PHE A 291 7.30 8.91 -10.13
C PHE A 291 7.36 7.43 -9.76
N ALA A 292 6.91 7.06 -8.58
CA ALA A 292 6.89 5.68 -8.12
C ALA A 292 5.48 5.26 -7.72
N SER A 293 5.05 4.09 -8.19
CA SER A 293 3.77 3.49 -7.80
C SER A 293 3.94 2.02 -7.49
N THR A 294 3.29 1.60 -6.44
CA THR A 294 3.17 0.22 -5.99
C THR A 294 1.71 -0.05 -5.62
N TYR A 295 1.37 -1.20 -5.06
CA TYR A 295 0.05 -1.63 -4.59
C TYR A 295 -0.91 -2.12 -5.67
N ASP A 296 -1.03 -1.45 -6.80
CA ASP A 296 -1.94 -1.80 -7.90
C ASP A 296 -1.40 -1.34 -9.26
N ALA A 297 -2.07 -1.75 -10.34
CA ALA A 297 -1.80 -1.23 -11.67
C ALA A 297 -2.13 0.26 -11.75
N VAL A 298 -1.39 0.99 -12.58
CA VAL A 298 -1.70 2.36 -12.97
C VAL A 298 -1.90 2.37 -14.47
N HIS A 299 -3.03 2.91 -14.90
CA HIS A 299 -3.41 2.91 -16.30
C HIS A 299 -2.57 3.89 -17.14
N PRO A 300 -2.35 3.56 -18.41
CA PRO A 300 -1.47 4.32 -19.30
C PRO A 300 -1.73 5.83 -19.38
N PRO A 301 -2.98 6.33 -19.44
CA PRO A 301 -3.24 7.76 -19.50
C PRO A 301 -2.74 8.54 -18.28
N ILE A 302 -2.81 7.95 -17.09
CA ILE A 302 -2.29 8.54 -15.84
C ILE A 302 -0.78 8.69 -15.93
N VAL A 303 -0.08 7.59 -16.26
CA VAL A 303 1.38 7.57 -16.39
C VAL A 303 1.86 8.61 -17.43
N ARG A 304 1.22 8.65 -18.60
CA ARG A 304 1.54 9.62 -19.66
C ARG A 304 1.35 11.06 -19.18
N GLY A 305 0.23 11.36 -18.49
CA GLY A 305 -0.06 12.69 -17.96
C GLY A 305 1.04 13.19 -17.01
N TYR A 306 1.44 12.38 -16.06
CA TYR A 306 2.52 12.76 -15.12
C TYR A 306 3.88 12.88 -15.78
N LEU A 307 4.23 11.98 -16.69
CA LEU A 307 5.50 12.08 -17.44
C LEU A 307 5.52 13.33 -18.33
N ALA A 308 4.38 13.74 -18.88
CA ALA A 308 4.26 14.98 -19.66
C ALA A 308 4.37 16.24 -18.78
N ALA A 309 3.78 16.22 -17.57
CA ALA A 309 3.82 17.32 -16.61
C ALA A 309 5.23 17.66 -16.12
N SER A 310 6.13 16.70 -16.12
CA SER A 310 7.53 16.93 -15.73
C SER A 310 8.29 17.71 -16.83
N ALA A 311 9.03 18.75 -16.45
CA ALA A 311 9.95 19.45 -17.35
C ALA A 311 11.32 18.77 -17.48
N ARG A 312 11.58 17.71 -16.75
CA ARG A 312 12.84 16.97 -16.82
C ARG A 312 12.97 16.31 -18.19
N ARG A 313 14.21 16.29 -18.73
CA ARG A 313 14.49 15.72 -20.06
C ARG A 313 14.10 14.23 -20.16
N ARG A 314 14.29 13.45 -19.09
CA ARG A 314 14.04 12.00 -19.01
C ARG A 314 13.39 11.64 -17.69
N PRO A 315 12.14 12.07 -17.44
CA PRO A 315 11.40 11.61 -16.27
C PRO A 315 11.10 10.14 -16.42
N LEU A 316 11.06 9.43 -15.30
CA LEU A 316 10.76 8.01 -15.25
C LEU A 316 9.55 7.77 -14.34
N TRP A 317 8.78 6.78 -14.72
CA TRP A 317 7.78 6.16 -13.87
C TRP A 317 8.26 4.77 -13.47
N MET A 318 8.37 4.52 -12.18
CA MET A 318 8.67 3.20 -11.62
C MET A 318 7.39 2.55 -11.15
N GLN A 319 7.12 1.37 -11.64
CA GLN A 319 6.01 0.54 -11.16
C GLN A 319 6.59 -0.74 -10.56
N GLY A 320 6.19 -1.04 -9.33
CA GLY A 320 6.51 -2.28 -8.64
C GLY A 320 5.27 -3.18 -8.58
N TRP A 321 5.42 -4.45 -9.01
CA TRP A 321 4.42 -5.47 -8.77
C TRP A 321 4.88 -6.38 -7.64
N GLY A 322 3.96 -6.67 -6.73
CA GLY A 322 4.20 -7.51 -5.56
C GLY A 322 2.97 -7.61 -4.66
N GLN A 323 3.16 -8.20 -3.50
CA GLN A 323 2.11 -8.45 -2.52
C GLN A 323 2.61 -8.12 -1.11
N SER A 324 1.69 -7.94 -0.16
CA SER A 324 2.05 -7.77 1.26
C SER A 324 2.92 -8.93 1.77
N GLU A 325 2.68 -10.14 1.26
CA GLU A 325 3.35 -11.37 1.65
C GLU A 325 4.78 -11.51 1.11
N THR A 326 5.12 -10.82 0.03
CA THR A 326 6.40 -11.01 -0.68
C THR A 326 7.19 -9.72 -0.89
N GLY A 327 6.57 -8.57 -0.57
CA GLY A 327 7.07 -7.29 -1.04
C GLY A 327 7.09 -7.22 -2.58
N PRO A 328 7.79 -6.24 -3.18
CA PRO A 328 7.91 -6.14 -4.63
C PRO A 328 8.66 -7.34 -5.21
N ILE A 329 8.07 -7.95 -6.24
CA ILE A 329 8.58 -9.10 -6.98
C ILE A 329 9.34 -8.63 -8.21
N THR A 330 8.75 -7.67 -8.93
CA THR A 330 9.34 -7.08 -10.13
C THR A 330 9.31 -5.57 -10.07
N PHE A 331 10.22 -4.95 -10.84
CA PHE A 331 10.17 -3.50 -11.11
C PHE A 331 10.20 -3.25 -12.61
N ARG A 332 9.49 -2.20 -13.00
CA ARG A 332 9.49 -1.68 -14.34
C ARG A 332 9.67 -0.17 -14.32
N PHE A 333 10.42 0.32 -15.29
CA PHE A 333 10.64 1.74 -15.54
C PHE A 333 10.05 2.13 -16.88
N LEU A 334 9.20 3.16 -16.88
CA LEU A 334 8.53 3.69 -18.06
C LEU A 334 9.01 5.13 -18.29
N GLY A 335 9.26 5.46 -19.53
CA GLY A 335 9.52 6.83 -19.98
C GLY A 335 8.44 7.27 -20.97
N ARG A 336 8.53 8.53 -21.47
CA ARG A 336 7.54 9.11 -22.39
C ARG A 336 7.26 8.28 -23.65
N LYS A 337 8.23 7.49 -24.11
CA LYS A 337 8.14 6.65 -25.33
C LYS A 337 7.78 5.19 -25.04
N SER A 338 7.44 4.85 -23.80
CA SER A 338 7.11 3.45 -23.45
C SER A 338 5.74 3.06 -24.00
N ALA A 339 5.65 1.85 -24.58
CA ALA A 339 4.45 1.35 -25.25
C ALA A 339 3.86 0.07 -24.63
N ALA A 340 4.63 -0.77 -23.96
CA ALA A 340 4.17 -2.07 -23.50
C ALA A 340 3.64 -2.00 -22.05
N TRP A 341 2.47 -1.49 -21.83
CA TRP A 341 1.91 -1.14 -20.51
C TRP A 341 1.65 -2.33 -19.59
N ARG A 342 1.26 -3.49 -20.11
CA ARG A 342 0.94 -4.72 -19.37
C ARG A 342 2.13 -5.52 -18.85
N ASN A 343 3.34 -5.10 -19.16
CA ASN A 343 4.53 -5.77 -18.69
C ASN A 343 4.85 -5.31 -17.25
N ALA A 344 4.75 -6.19 -16.27
CA ALA A 344 5.07 -5.91 -14.88
C ALA A 344 6.58 -5.85 -14.59
N GLY A 345 7.45 -6.06 -15.61
CA GLY A 345 8.88 -6.00 -15.46
C GLY A 345 9.54 -7.36 -15.24
N ARG A 346 10.80 -7.33 -14.84
CA ARG A 346 11.60 -8.51 -14.53
C ARG A 346 11.74 -8.71 -13.03
N PRO A 347 11.87 -9.97 -12.57
CA PRO A 347 12.15 -10.24 -11.16
C PRO A 347 13.45 -9.57 -10.72
N ILE A 348 13.52 -9.22 -9.45
CA ILE A 348 14.70 -8.59 -8.85
C ILE A 348 15.89 -9.54 -9.00
N PRO A 349 16.98 -9.15 -9.74
CA PRO A 349 18.09 -10.02 -10.02
C PRO A 349 18.71 -10.61 -8.74
N LEU A 350 19.10 -11.88 -8.81
CA LEU A 350 19.77 -12.66 -7.75
C LEU A 350 18.94 -12.82 -6.45
N ARG A 351 17.77 -12.21 -6.35
CA ARG A 351 16.94 -12.26 -5.15
C ARG A 351 15.61 -12.96 -5.36
N THR A 352 14.96 -12.69 -6.48
CA THR A 352 13.62 -13.23 -6.75
C THR A 352 13.68 -14.18 -7.95
N ARG A 353 13.18 -15.39 -7.74
CA ARG A 353 12.94 -16.36 -8.81
C ARG A 353 11.44 -16.42 -9.09
N LEU A 354 11.08 -16.56 -10.35
CA LEU A 354 9.71 -16.59 -10.79
C LEU A 354 9.51 -17.73 -11.79
N ARG A 355 8.35 -18.40 -11.69
CA ARG A 355 7.87 -19.36 -12.68
C ARG A 355 6.37 -19.17 -12.89
N VAL A 356 5.90 -19.63 -14.04
CA VAL A 356 4.47 -19.75 -14.37
C VAL A 356 4.13 -21.22 -14.45
N VAL A 357 3.08 -21.63 -13.78
CA VAL A 357 2.68 -23.04 -13.68
C VAL A 357 1.23 -23.23 -14.09
N ASP A 358 0.94 -24.44 -14.59
CA ASP A 358 -0.42 -24.88 -14.81
C ASP A 358 -1.17 -24.99 -13.46
N PRO A 359 -2.37 -24.42 -13.32
CA PRO A 359 -3.08 -24.39 -12.04
C PRO A 359 -3.52 -25.76 -11.52
N ALA A 360 -3.72 -26.73 -12.40
CA ALA A 360 -4.17 -28.08 -12.02
C ALA A 360 -3.01 -28.99 -11.61
N THR A 361 -1.92 -28.95 -12.37
CA THR A 361 -0.78 -29.88 -12.19
C THR A 361 0.38 -29.28 -11.42
N LEU A 362 0.44 -27.95 -11.29
CA LEU A 362 1.56 -27.16 -10.75
C LEU A 362 2.87 -27.35 -11.52
N ASN A 363 2.83 -27.95 -12.70
CA ASN A 363 3.99 -28.07 -13.58
C ASN A 363 4.29 -26.74 -14.28
N PRO A 364 5.58 -26.40 -14.46
CA PRO A 364 5.95 -25.21 -15.21
C PRO A 364 5.41 -25.25 -16.64
N VAL A 365 4.78 -24.15 -17.08
CA VAL A 365 4.36 -24.00 -18.48
C VAL A 365 5.50 -23.39 -19.31
N PRO A 366 5.55 -23.68 -20.63
CA PRO A 366 6.52 -23.05 -21.52
C PRO A 366 6.40 -21.51 -21.49
N ARG A 367 7.50 -20.82 -21.81
CA ARG A 367 7.46 -19.35 -21.95
C ARG A 367 6.45 -18.96 -23.04
N GLY A 368 5.62 -17.97 -22.74
CA GLY A 368 4.52 -17.55 -23.59
C GLY A 368 3.18 -18.19 -23.23
N GLY A 369 3.17 -19.31 -22.50
CA GLY A 369 1.94 -19.91 -21.98
C GLY A 369 1.42 -19.19 -20.73
N PRO A 370 0.07 -19.04 -20.60
CA PRO A 370 -0.55 -18.48 -19.39
C PRO A 370 -0.59 -19.51 -18.27
N GLY A 371 -0.58 -19.04 -17.03
CA GLY A 371 -0.71 -19.87 -15.84
C GLY A 371 -0.56 -19.05 -14.56
N VAL A 372 -0.59 -19.74 -13.43
CA VAL A 372 -0.42 -19.13 -12.11
C VAL A 372 1.04 -18.72 -11.90
N VAL A 373 1.23 -17.48 -11.48
CA VAL A 373 2.57 -16.95 -11.19
C VAL A 373 3.00 -17.38 -9.78
N GLN A 374 4.13 -18.07 -9.71
CA GLN A 374 4.75 -18.46 -8.44
C GLN A 374 6.10 -17.80 -8.27
N VAL A 375 6.45 -17.47 -7.01
CA VAL A 375 7.70 -16.76 -6.70
C VAL A 375 8.44 -17.39 -5.52
N ARG A 376 9.79 -17.33 -5.59
CA ARG A 376 10.69 -17.53 -4.44
C ARG A 376 11.43 -16.23 -4.19
N THR A 377 11.31 -15.69 -2.96
CA THR A 377 11.95 -14.43 -2.56
C THR A 377 12.35 -14.50 -1.07
N PRO A 378 13.49 -13.91 -0.68
CA PRO A 378 13.86 -13.79 0.74
C PRO A 378 12.95 -12.82 1.50
N ALA A 379 12.11 -12.05 0.81
CA ALA A 379 11.17 -11.13 1.40
C ALA A 379 9.81 -11.78 1.77
N ARG A 380 9.64 -13.10 1.52
CA ARG A 380 8.42 -13.79 1.90
C ARG A 380 8.18 -13.68 3.41
N CYS A 381 6.96 -13.29 3.79
CA CYS A 381 6.53 -13.15 5.18
C CYS A 381 6.65 -14.47 5.97
N LEU A 382 6.55 -14.37 7.28
CA LEU A 382 6.64 -15.52 8.19
C LEU A 382 5.35 -16.34 8.20
N GLY A 383 4.18 -15.68 8.09
CA GLY A 383 2.87 -16.32 8.19
C GLY A 383 1.74 -15.31 8.23
N TYR A 384 0.55 -15.82 8.51
CA TYR A 384 -0.65 -15.06 8.83
C TYR A 384 -1.03 -15.29 10.30
N VAL A 385 -1.42 -14.24 11.01
CA VAL A 385 -1.91 -14.40 12.39
C VAL A 385 -3.24 -15.14 12.38
N GLY A 386 -3.26 -16.33 13.01
CA GLY A 386 -4.47 -17.13 13.18
C GLY A 386 -5.02 -17.78 11.90
N GLU A 387 -4.20 -17.87 10.82
CA GLU A 387 -4.60 -18.48 9.55
C GLU A 387 -3.46 -19.35 8.95
N ASP A 388 -2.87 -20.24 9.77
CA ASP A 388 -1.70 -21.05 9.40
C ASP A 388 -1.97 -21.99 8.22
N GLU A 389 -3.13 -22.64 8.18
CA GLU A 389 -3.52 -23.53 7.09
C GLU A 389 -3.66 -22.76 5.76
N ARG A 390 -4.25 -21.57 5.82
CA ARG A 390 -4.39 -20.69 4.64
C ARG A 390 -3.03 -20.22 4.13
N PHE A 391 -2.09 -19.96 5.03
CA PHE A 391 -0.72 -19.62 4.65
C PHE A 391 0.00 -20.82 4.03
N ALA A 392 -0.09 -22.00 4.67
CA ALA A 392 0.51 -23.24 4.17
C ALA A 392 -0.02 -23.60 2.78
N GLY A 393 -1.32 -23.45 2.55
CA GLY A 393 -1.95 -23.69 1.25
C GLY A 393 -1.42 -22.82 0.10
N LYS A 394 -0.79 -21.67 0.39
CA LYS A 394 -0.12 -20.82 -0.60
C LYS A 394 1.32 -21.25 -0.92
N CYS A 395 1.88 -22.20 -0.15
CA CYS A 395 3.26 -22.61 -0.26
C CYS A 395 3.36 -24.05 -0.81
N ALA A 396 4.13 -24.26 -1.87
CA ALA A 396 4.46 -25.57 -2.40
C ALA A 396 5.96 -25.60 -2.75
N ASP A 397 6.72 -26.56 -2.19
CA ASP A 397 8.16 -26.74 -2.45
C ASP A 397 8.99 -25.44 -2.35
N GLY A 398 8.65 -24.58 -1.40
CA GLY A 398 9.28 -23.28 -1.21
C GLY A 398 8.87 -22.20 -2.22
N TRP A 399 7.94 -22.47 -3.13
CA TRP A 399 7.30 -21.50 -3.99
C TRP A 399 6.04 -20.93 -3.34
N TRP A 400 5.87 -19.64 -3.50
CA TRP A 400 4.68 -18.91 -3.06
C TRP A 400 3.74 -18.71 -4.27
N ASN A 401 2.49 -19.14 -4.14
CA ASN A 401 1.45 -18.86 -5.13
C ASN A 401 0.94 -17.43 -4.94
N THR A 402 1.15 -16.56 -5.95
CA THR A 402 0.72 -15.16 -5.89
C THR A 402 -0.80 -15.01 -6.03
N GLY A 403 -1.50 -15.98 -6.62
CA GLY A 403 -2.89 -15.85 -7.02
C GLY A 403 -3.09 -14.91 -8.21
N ASP A 404 -2.01 -14.56 -8.92
CA ASP A 404 -2.08 -13.81 -10.17
C ASP A 404 -1.84 -14.74 -11.35
N ILE A 405 -2.63 -14.58 -12.40
CA ILE A 405 -2.46 -15.26 -13.70
C ILE A 405 -1.58 -14.39 -14.58
N GLY A 406 -0.60 -14.99 -15.22
CA GLY A 406 0.33 -14.25 -16.05
C GLY A 406 1.08 -15.11 -17.03
N VAL A 407 1.91 -14.46 -17.83
CA VAL A 407 2.77 -15.06 -18.86
C VAL A 407 4.21 -14.64 -18.61
N LEU A 408 5.12 -15.61 -18.60
CA LEU A 408 6.54 -15.31 -18.62
C LEU A 408 6.97 -15.14 -20.08
N THR A 409 7.33 -13.90 -20.44
CA THR A 409 7.75 -13.59 -21.83
C THR A 409 9.09 -14.24 -22.19
N PRO A 410 9.42 -14.41 -23.48
CA PRO A 410 10.73 -14.92 -23.91
C PRO A 410 11.90 -14.13 -23.32
N THR A 411 11.71 -12.82 -23.09
CA THR A 411 12.75 -11.93 -22.51
C THR A 411 12.85 -12.02 -20.98
N GLY A 412 12.04 -12.86 -20.32
CA GLY A 412 12.05 -13.04 -18.86
C GLY A 412 11.29 -11.97 -18.09
N SER A 413 10.46 -11.17 -18.74
CA SER A 413 9.51 -10.26 -18.09
C SER A 413 8.19 -10.97 -17.80
N VAL A 414 7.44 -10.47 -16.81
CA VAL A 414 6.10 -10.96 -16.50
C VAL A 414 5.07 -10.03 -17.14
N ARG A 415 4.11 -10.61 -17.84
CA ARG A 415 2.88 -9.93 -18.25
C ARG A 415 1.74 -10.49 -17.41
N LEU A 416 1.13 -9.66 -16.59
CA LEU A 416 -0.06 -10.02 -15.81
C LEU A 416 -1.28 -10.00 -16.73
N LEU A 417 -2.17 -10.96 -16.50
CA LEU A 417 -3.43 -11.08 -17.20
C LEU A 417 -4.60 -10.74 -16.28
N ASP A 418 -4.72 -11.45 -15.17
CA ASP A 418 -5.81 -11.27 -14.20
C ASP A 418 -5.42 -11.81 -12.81
N ARG A 419 -6.29 -11.63 -11.82
CA ARG A 419 -6.25 -12.39 -10.58
C ARG A 419 -6.94 -13.74 -10.80
N GLU A 420 -6.43 -14.80 -10.17
CA GLU A 420 -7.01 -16.14 -10.25
C GLU A 420 -8.51 -16.14 -9.91
N VAL A 421 -8.93 -15.31 -8.95
CA VAL A 421 -10.33 -15.17 -8.52
C VAL A 421 -11.20 -14.29 -9.42
N ASP A 422 -10.60 -13.51 -10.32
CA ASP A 422 -11.29 -12.57 -11.21
C ASP A 422 -11.24 -13.03 -12.68
N THR A 423 -10.71 -14.24 -12.96
CA THR A 423 -10.56 -14.75 -14.33
C THR A 423 -11.89 -14.96 -15.03
N VAL A 424 -11.95 -14.52 -16.27
CA VAL A 424 -13.06 -14.79 -17.20
C VAL A 424 -12.52 -15.67 -18.33
N PRO A 425 -13.18 -16.82 -18.63
CA PRO A 425 -12.72 -17.69 -19.71
C PRO A 425 -12.59 -16.95 -21.05
N GLY A 426 -11.46 -17.11 -21.72
CA GLY A 426 -11.23 -16.58 -23.07
C GLY A 426 -10.85 -15.11 -23.14
N MET A 427 -10.79 -14.36 -22.03
CA MET A 427 -10.37 -12.95 -22.04
C MET A 427 -9.55 -12.55 -20.81
N SER A 428 -8.82 -11.46 -20.92
CA SER A 428 -8.21 -10.79 -19.80
C SER A 428 -9.01 -9.52 -19.48
N CYS A 429 -9.59 -9.47 -18.28
CA CYS A 429 -10.34 -8.30 -17.80
C CYS A 429 -9.47 -7.06 -17.82
N LEU A 430 -8.24 -7.18 -17.31
CA LEU A 430 -7.28 -6.09 -17.32
C LEU A 430 -6.95 -5.57 -18.74
N ALA A 431 -6.92 -6.43 -19.77
CA ALA A 431 -6.65 -5.99 -21.13
C ALA A 431 -7.80 -5.17 -21.71
N VAL A 432 -9.04 -5.55 -21.39
CA VAL A 432 -10.25 -4.80 -21.77
C VAL A 432 -10.29 -3.47 -21.05
N GLU A 433 -10.05 -3.43 -19.75
CA GLU A 433 -10.00 -2.22 -18.94
C GLU A 433 -9.02 -1.19 -19.52
N ASP A 434 -7.78 -1.60 -19.84
CA ASP A 434 -6.80 -0.70 -20.47
C ASP A 434 -7.26 -0.19 -21.84
N ALA A 435 -7.87 -1.06 -22.66
CA ALA A 435 -8.33 -0.66 -23.98
C ALA A 435 -9.43 0.39 -23.90
N VAL A 436 -10.39 0.21 -22.99
CA VAL A 436 -11.48 1.17 -22.74
C VAL A 436 -10.92 2.51 -22.27
N GLU A 437 -10.05 2.49 -21.26
CA GLU A 437 -9.48 3.72 -20.70
C GLU A 437 -8.55 4.46 -21.69
N ASP A 438 -7.88 3.73 -22.58
CA ASP A 438 -7.02 4.36 -23.59
C ASP A 438 -7.83 4.99 -24.74
N ARG A 439 -9.00 4.42 -25.07
CA ARG A 439 -9.87 4.87 -26.15
C ARG A 439 -10.87 5.96 -25.73
N LEU A 440 -11.30 5.94 -24.46
CA LEU A 440 -12.29 6.88 -23.94
C LEU A 440 -11.64 7.86 -22.95
N GLY A 441 -11.28 9.03 -23.44
CA GLY A 441 -10.60 10.06 -22.65
C GLY A 441 -11.40 10.62 -21.45
N THR A 442 -12.73 10.45 -21.45
CA THR A 442 -13.64 10.84 -20.37
C THR A 442 -13.66 9.79 -19.23
N VAL A 443 -13.21 8.57 -19.49
CA VAL A 443 -13.18 7.49 -18.52
C VAL A 443 -11.98 7.68 -17.58
N VAL A 444 -12.28 7.69 -16.28
CA VAL A 444 -11.29 7.78 -15.21
C VAL A 444 -10.75 6.39 -14.86
N GLU A 445 -11.62 5.39 -14.89
CA GLU A 445 -11.32 3.99 -14.54
C GLU A 445 -12.37 3.06 -15.18
N CYS A 446 -11.95 1.91 -15.65
CA CYS A 446 -12.83 0.85 -16.11
C CYS A 446 -12.60 -0.40 -15.28
N VAL A 447 -13.66 -1.09 -14.88
CA VAL A 447 -13.62 -2.33 -14.11
C VAL A 447 -14.51 -3.37 -14.78
N VAL A 448 -13.94 -4.47 -15.25
CA VAL A 448 -14.68 -5.56 -15.86
C VAL A 448 -14.98 -6.64 -14.81
N LEU A 449 -16.25 -6.87 -14.54
CA LEU A 449 -16.72 -7.83 -13.54
C LEU A 449 -17.13 -9.13 -14.20
N GLY A 450 -16.48 -10.23 -13.85
CA GLY A 450 -16.85 -11.58 -14.32
C GLY A 450 -18.21 -12.00 -13.76
N ARG A 451 -19.02 -12.69 -14.59
CA ARG A 451 -20.31 -13.28 -14.21
C ARG A 451 -20.31 -14.75 -14.67
N ALA A 452 -20.92 -15.64 -13.88
CA ALA A 452 -20.88 -17.09 -14.15
C ALA A 452 -21.56 -17.47 -15.48
N ASP A 453 -22.78 -16.95 -15.71
CA ASP A 453 -23.64 -17.39 -16.82
C ASP A 453 -24.06 -16.23 -17.74
N ALA A 454 -23.26 -15.17 -17.79
CA ALA A 454 -23.55 -13.99 -18.61
C ALA A 454 -22.25 -13.31 -19.06
N PRO A 455 -22.30 -12.51 -20.15
CA PRO A 455 -21.15 -11.72 -20.56
C PRO A 455 -20.63 -10.84 -19.43
N PRO A 456 -19.30 -10.64 -19.31
CA PRO A 456 -18.71 -9.78 -18.27
C PRO A 456 -19.31 -8.38 -18.29
N LEU A 457 -19.52 -7.81 -17.09
CA LEU A 457 -20.13 -6.51 -16.90
C LEU A 457 -19.05 -5.43 -16.78
N PRO A 458 -18.90 -4.55 -17.75
CA PRO A 458 -18.03 -3.39 -17.62
C PRO A 458 -18.70 -2.31 -16.75
N VAL A 459 -17.97 -1.84 -15.76
CA VAL A 459 -18.31 -0.66 -14.96
C VAL A 459 -17.35 0.46 -15.33
N VAL A 460 -17.90 1.55 -15.83
CA VAL A 460 -17.13 2.70 -16.34
C VAL A 460 -17.28 3.85 -15.36
N VAL A 461 -16.17 4.29 -14.81
CA VAL A 461 -16.13 5.41 -13.86
C VAL A 461 -15.79 6.68 -14.62
N THR A 462 -16.68 7.66 -14.55
CA THR A 462 -16.51 9.00 -15.15
C THR A 462 -16.62 10.07 -14.07
N ALA A 463 -16.38 11.31 -14.42
CA ALA A 463 -16.46 12.42 -13.47
C ALA A 463 -17.89 12.71 -13.01
N ASP A 464 -18.86 12.49 -13.88
CA ASP A 464 -20.29 12.81 -13.69
C ASP A 464 -21.20 11.57 -13.67
N GLY A 465 -20.64 10.37 -13.76
CA GLY A 465 -21.41 9.12 -13.83
C GLY A 465 -22.11 8.89 -15.16
N THR A 466 -21.75 9.62 -16.22
CA THR A 466 -22.36 9.49 -17.56
C THR A 466 -21.41 8.88 -18.58
N LEU A 467 -21.96 8.21 -19.58
CA LEU A 467 -21.21 7.58 -20.67
C LEU A 467 -21.99 7.78 -22.00
N ASP A 468 -21.28 8.24 -23.02
CA ASP A 468 -21.84 8.33 -24.39
C ASP A 468 -21.94 6.91 -25.00
N PRO A 469 -23.16 6.41 -25.33
CA PRO A 469 -23.34 5.07 -25.89
C PRO A 469 -22.64 4.87 -27.24
N ALA A 470 -22.57 5.91 -28.07
CA ALA A 470 -21.93 5.81 -29.38
C ALA A 470 -20.41 5.70 -29.24
N ALA A 471 -19.82 6.52 -28.39
CA ALA A 471 -18.39 6.44 -28.07
C ALA A 471 -18.02 5.08 -27.44
N TRP A 472 -18.87 4.58 -26.54
CA TRP A 472 -18.69 3.24 -25.95
C TRP A 472 -18.69 2.16 -27.03
N SER A 473 -19.74 2.11 -27.87
CA SER A 473 -19.86 1.08 -28.92
C SER A 473 -18.65 1.06 -29.86
N ALA A 474 -18.16 2.25 -30.23
CA ALA A 474 -16.95 2.37 -31.04
C ALA A 474 -15.70 1.88 -30.31
N ALA A 475 -15.59 2.17 -29.00
CA ALA A 475 -14.43 1.79 -28.20
C ALA A 475 -14.30 0.30 -27.96
N VAL A 476 -15.39 -0.45 -27.96
CA VAL A 476 -15.41 -1.90 -27.66
C VAL A 476 -15.63 -2.79 -28.89
N ALA A 477 -15.76 -2.25 -30.08
CA ALA A 477 -16.16 -2.95 -31.30
C ALA A 477 -15.29 -4.19 -31.67
N ASP A 478 -14.01 -4.15 -31.33
CA ASP A 478 -13.03 -5.21 -31.57
C ASP A 478 -12.64 -6.01 -30.30
N LEU A 479 -13.32 -5.74 -29.18
CA LEU A 479 -13.10 -6.44 -27.92
C LEU A 479 -14.00 -7.70 -27.81
N PRO A 480 -13.66 -8.64 -26.91
CA PRO A 480 -14.54 -9.77 -26.61
C PRO A 480 -15.94 -9.30 -26.18
N PRO A 481 -16.97 -10.16 -26.35
CA PRO A 481 -18.34 -9.80 -25.97
C PRO A 481 -18.44 -9.33 -24.51
N LEU A 482 -19.06 -8.18 -24.31
CA LEU A 482 -19.32 -7.54 -23.02
C LEU A 482 -20.82 -7.29 -22.86
N ALA A 483 -21.28 -7.22 -21.63
CA ALA A 483 -22.61 -6.72 -21.32
C ALA A 483 -22.71 -5.19 -21.53
N GLU A 484 -23.92 -4.66 -21.51
CA GLU A 484 -24.16 -3.22 -21.46
C GLU A 484 -23.40 -2.59 -20.27
N PRO A 485 -22.68 -1.49 -20.48
CA PRO A 485 -21.87 -0.88 -19.44
C PRO A 485 -22.73 -0.19 -18.38
N VAL A 486 -22.25 -0.18 -17.16
CA VAL A 486 -22.80 0.65 -16.08
C VAL A 486 -21.86 1.83 -15.85
N ALA A 487 -22.37 3.05 -16.03
CA ALA A 487 -21.63 4.26 -15.73
C ALA A 487 -21.88 4.66 -14.27
N LEU A 488 -20.82 4.97 -13.54
CA LEU A 488 -20.86 5.38 -12.13
C LEU A 488 -19.96 6.59 -11.89
N ALA A 489 -20.35 7.42 -10.92
CA ALA A 489 -19.41 8.38 -10.34
C ALA A 489 -18.39 7.66 -9.43
N ARG A 490 -17.26 8.31 -9.18
CA ARG A 490 -16.16 7.68 -8.44
C ARG A 490 -16.54 7.31 -7.01
N GLU A 491 -17.34 8.13 -6.36
CA GLU A 491 -17.85 7.98 -5.00
C GLU A 491 -18.79 6.78 -4.83
N ASP A 492 -19.45 6.36 -5.89
CA ASP A 492 -20.40 5.24 -5.89
C ASP A 492 -19.70 3.86 -5.99
N VAL A 493 -18.39 3.85 -6.25
CA VAL A 493 -17.61 2.62 -6.40
C VAL A 493 -17.02 2.18 -5.07
N PRO A 494 -17.37 0.99 -4.55
CA PRO A 494 -16.83 0.49 -3.29
C PRO A 494 -15.32 0.20 -3.39
N ARG A 495 -14.54 0.77 -2.45
CA ARG A 495 -13.08 0.69 -2.46
C ARG A 495 -12.50 0.23 -1.13
N THR A 496 -11.29 -0.27 -1.19
CA THR A 496 -10.45 -0.54 -0.02
C THR A 496 -9.78 0.75 0.46
N GLY A 497 -9.20 0.74 1.66
CA GLY A 497 -8.42 1.87 2.18
C GLY A 497 -7.19 2.26 1.34
N THR A 498 -6.76 1.43 0.37
CA THR A 498 -5.74 1.76 -0.64
C THR A 498 -6.33 2.24 -1.96
N GLY A 499 -7.66 2.41 -2.03
CA GLY A 499 -8.39 2.86 -3.21
C GLY A 499 -8.65 1.79 -4.26
N LYS A 500 -8.31 0.52 -4.02
CA LYS A 500 -8.64 -0.59 -4.94
C LYS A 500 -10.13 -0.86 -4.96
N VAL A 501 -10.68 -1.14 -6.14
CA VAL A 501 -12.08 -1.52 -6.29
C VAL A 501 -12.34 -2.87 -5.61
N ARG A 502 -13.38 -2.93 -4.81
CA ARG A 502 -13.91 -4.17 -4.21
C ARG A 502 -14.85 -4.84 -5.20
N ARG A 503 -14.28 -5.54 -6.22
CA ARG A 503 -15.03 -6.11 -7.36
C ARG A 503 -16.24 -6.94 -6.93
N THR A 504 -16.08 -7.79 -5.94
CA THR A 504 -17.15 -8.63 -5.40
C THR A 504 -18.29 -7.81 -4.79
N ALA A 505 -17.96 -6.78 -4.01
CA ALA A 505 -18.96 -5.88 -3.43
C ALA A 505 -19.65 -5.03 -4.50
N LEU A 506 -18.90 -4.57 -5.51
CA LEU A 506 -19.44 -3.82 -6.64
C LEU A 506 -20.41 -4.68 -7.46
N LEU A 507 -20.03 -5.92 -7.76
CA LEU A 507 -20.93 -6.84 -8.48
C LEU A 507 -22.21 -7.12 -7.69
N ALA A 508 -22.10 -7.39 -6.39
CA ALA A 508 -23.25 -7.61 -5.51
C ALA A 508 -24.20 -6.40 -5.48
N ALA A 509 -23.65 -5.19 -5.38
CA ALA A 509 -24.44 -3.96 -5.40
C ALA A 509 -25.21 -3.75 -6.72
N LEU A 510 -24.60 -4.10 -7.85
CA LEU A 510 -25.20 -3.92 -9.18
C LEU A 510 -26.18 -5.03 -9.57
N THR A 511 -26.01 -6.25 -9.05
CA THR A 511 -26.86 -7.40 -9.44
C THR A 511 -27.90 -7.79 -8.42
N GLY A 512 -27.86 -7.20 -7.21
CA GLY A 512 -28.75 -7.55 -6.08
C GLY A 512 -28.49 -8.97 -5.52
N ASN A 513 -27.45 -9.66 -6.00
CA ASN A 513 -27.09 -11.02 -5.58
C ASN A 513 -25.90 -10.99 -4.61
N ALA A 514 -25.94 -11.82 -3.57
CA ALA A 514 -24.74 -12.08 -2.77
C ALA A 514 -23.62 -12.62 -3.68
N ALA A 515 -22.41 -12.08 -3.50
CA ALA A 515 -21.27 -12.51 -4.28
C ALA A 515 -21.06 -14.03 -4.14
N PRO A 516 -20.80 -14.77 -5.24
CA PRO A 516 -20.43 -16.17 -5.15
C PRO A 516 -19.15 -16.29 -4.30
N ALA A 517 -19.17 -17.21 -3.33
CA ALA A 517 -17.96 -17.59 -2.62
C ALA A 517 -16.94 -18.07 -3.66
N GLY A 518 -15.78 -17.42 -3.73
CA GLY A 518 -14.77 -17.71 -4.74
C GLY A 518 -14.42 -19.21 -4.77
N SER A 519 -14.59 -19.82 -5.90
CA SER A 519 -14.32 -21.24 -6.15
C SER A 519 -12.84 -21.54 -6.43
N GLY A 520 -11.95 -20.62 -6.11
CA GLY A 520 -10.52 -20.80 -6.32
C GLY A 520 -9.91 -21.76 -5.30
N ARG A 521 -9.14 -22.74 -5.77
CA ARG A 521 -8.39 -23.74 -4.97
C ARG A 521 -7.50 -23.12 -3.87
N TRP A 522 -7.37 -21.77 -3.84
CA TRP A 522 -6.43 -21.01 -3.04
C TRP A 522 -7.04 -19.78 -2.35
N THR A 523 -8.38 -19.67 -2.26
CA THR A 523 -9.09 -18.59 -1.53
C THR A 523 -8.99 -18.76 -0.03
#